data_d1012b2db46462d43a23ae4114904ef8
#
_entry.id   d1012b2db46462d43a23ae4114904ef8
#
_cell.length_a   1.000
_cell.length_b   1.000
_cell.length_c   1.000
_cell.angle_alpha   90.00
_cell.angle_beta   90.00
_cell.angle_gamma   90.00
#
_symmetry.space_group_name_H-M   'P 1'
#
loop_
_entity.id
_entity.type
_entity.pdbx_description
1 polymer ?
#
loop_
_entity_poly.entity_id
_entity_poly.type
_entity_poly.pdbx_seq_one_letter_code
_entity_poly.pdbx_strand_id
1 'polypeptide(L)'
;MASYLVAFGLELARFLRKKNRFIRPLIFLFSFAGLVAQTAYIFNRAQETQLPPLLSSSHDWLIVFSWLLVSILLFINLIDEQLSIGLFLFPLVLVLVISSYFVDNVTNALVEPAIRSWALLHASLLVLGGVGIGLCFVVSAMYLVQHRRLKQKQNFSEGFHLPSLAKLSRLNRWALMISAPLLTVGMGIGIGLGVYVRKGAQSISFYDPVIIVYEIVWAAMMISVIFILRTKQLNQKHIAQLTIWTGGVLLLTVIGIQILTNVRILNFDSWHSHYSVPLLEIQETSAKRIIS
;
A
#
# COMPACT_ATOMS: atom_id res chain seq x y z
N MET A 1 6.36 4.12 14.70
CA MET A 1 6.16 2.68 14.88
C MET A 1 5.55 2.30 16.21
N ALA A 2 6.16 2.67 17.32
CA ALA A 2 5.67 2.29 18.66
C ALA A 2 4.18 2.62 18.88
N SER A 3 3.72 3.80 18.42
CA SER A 3 2.31 4.22 18.54
C SER A 3 1.33 3.27 17.85
N TYR A 4 1.66 2.75 16.66
CA TYR A 4 0.81 1.79 15.95
C TYR A 4 0.82 0.41 16.61
N LEU A 5 1.95 -0.02 17.17
CA LEU A 5 2.02 -1.25 17.96
C LEU A 5 1.15 -1.14 19.22
N VAL A 6 1.20 -0.01 19.93
CA VAL A 6 0.33 0.24 21.10
C VAL A 6 -1.14 0.28 20.67
N ALA A 7 -1.48 0.98 19.58
CA ALA A 7 -2.84 1.01 19.07
C ALA A 7 -3.35 -0.38 18.70
N PHE A 8 -2.52 -1.20 18.05
CA PHE A 8 -2.86 -2.60 17.74
C PHE A 8 -3.03 -3.45 19.01
N GLY A 9 -2.12 -3.32 19.99
CA GLY A 9 -2.23 -4.00 21.28
C GLY A 9 -3.51 -3.64 22.04
N LEU A 10 -3.90 -2.36 22.00
CA LEU A 10 -5.17 -1.90 22.58
C LEU A 10 -6.39 -2.45 21.84
N GLU A 11 -6.36 -2.55 20.50
CA GLU A 11 -7.42 -3.21 19.72
C GLU A 11 -7.52 -4.69 20.07
N LEU A 12 -6.38 -5.38 20.21
CA LEU A 12 -6.34 -6.78 20.63
C LEU A 12 -6.85 -6.95 22.07
N ALA A 13 -6.46 -6.07 22.98
CA ALA A 13 -6.97 -6.07 24.37
C ALA A 13 -8.48 -5.82 24.42
N ARG A 14 -9.00 -4.94 23.56
CA ARG A 14 -10.44 -4.70 23.40
C ARG A 14 -11.17 -5.95 22.86
N PHE A 15 -10.50 -6.72 22.01
CA PHE A 15 -11.04 -7.98 21.50
C PHE A 15 -11.12 -9.06 22.59
N LEU A 16 -10.13 -9.11 23.50
CA LEU A 16 -10.00 -10.15 24.52
C LEU A 16 -10.73 -9.84 25.83
N ARG A 17 -10.98 -8.55 26.14
CA ARG A 17 -11.56 -8.10 27.41
C ARG A 17 -12.95 -7.51 27.22
N LYS A 18 -13.79 -7.61 28.29
CA LYS A 18 -15.10 -6.94 28.36
C LYS A 18 -14.95 -5.43 28.13
N LYS A 19 -15.96 -4.84 27.45
CA LYS A 19 -16.14 -3.43 27.06
C LYS A 19 -15.59 -2.44 28.09
N ASN A 20 -14.39 -1.91 27.86
CA ASN A 20 -13.84 -0.80 28.62
C ASN A 20 -13.99 0.48 27.78
N ARG A 21 -14.74 1.46 28.29
CA ARG A 21 -15.11 2.70 27.59
C ARG A 21 -13.89 3.58 27.27
N PHE A 22 -12.80 3.42 28.04
CA PHE A 22 -11.57 4.21 27.89
C PHE A 22 -10.60 3.68 26.81
N ILE A 23 -10.73 2.43 26.35
CA ILE A 23 -9.80 1.86 25.37
C ILE A 23 -9.95 2.52 23.98
N ARG A 24 -11.17 2.91 23.57
CA ARG A 24 -11.43 3.54 22.27
C ARG A 24 -10.70 4.87 22.09
N PRO A 25 -10.87 5.87 22.97
CA PRO A 25 -10.16 7.13 22.83
C PRO A 25 -8.64 6.93 22.87
N LEU A 26 -8.12 5.95 23.60
CA LEU A 26 -6.71 5.62 23.59
C LEU A 26 -6.25 5.07 22.23
N ILE A 27 -7.00 4.16 21.61
CA ILE A 27 -6.69 3.67 20.26
C ILE A 27 -6.65 4.83 19.28
N PHE A 28 -7.65 5.72 19.32
CA PHE A 28 -7.69 6.90 18.44
C PHE A 28 -6.49 7.82 18.70
N LEU A 29 -6.17 8.10 19.95
CA LEU A 29 -5.05 8.95 20.35
C LEU A 29 -3.71 8.41 19.84
N PHE A 30 -3.42 7.11 20.08
CA PHE A 30 -2.17 6.50 19.64
C PHE A 30 -2.10 6.37 18.11
N SER A 31 -3.21 6.10 17.43
CA SER A 31 -3.26 6.08 15.97
C SER A 31 -3.02 7.47 15.38
N PHE A 32 -3.63 8.50 15.97
CA PHE A 32 -3.44 9.89 15.56
C PHE A 32 -2.02 10.38 15.84
N ALA A 33 -1.47 10.09 17.02
CA ALA A 33 -0.08 10.41 17.34
C ALA A 33 0.90 9.74 16.37
N GLY A 34 0.65 8.48 15.99
CA GLY A 34 1.42 7.79 14.96
C GLY A 34 1.31 8.45 13.59
N LEU A 35 0.10 8.89 13.19
CA LEU A 35 -0.11 9.59 11.93
C LEU A 35 0.62 10.93 11.91
N VAL A 36 0.56 11.72 12.98
CA VAL A 36 1.27 13.00 13.09
C VAL A 36 2.79 12.79 12.99
N ALA A 37 3.34 11.82 13.72
CA ALA A 37 4.77 11.50 13.66
C ALA A 37 5.19 11.07 12.24
N GLN A 38 4.38 10.28 11.57
CA GLN A 38 4.63 9.83 10.20
C GLN A 38 4.50 10.97 9.19
N THR A 39 3.55 11.90 9.40
CA THR A 39 3.42 13.13 8.59
C THR A 39 4.66 14.00 8.73
N ALA A 40 5.15 14.20 9.96
CA ALA A 40 6.38 14.95 10.20
C ALA A 40 7.60 14.29 9.53
N TYR A 41 7.69 12.96 9.59
CA TYR A 41 8.75 12.21 8.89
C TYR A 41 8.69 12.43 7.37
N ILE A 42 7.50 12.25 6.74
CA ILE A 42 7.29 12.44 5.31
C ILE A 42 7.65 13.86 4.88
N PHE A 43 7.28 14.86 5.68
CA PHE A 43 7.59 16.27 5.42
C PHE A 43 9.09 16.55 5.48
N ASN A 44 9.78 16.11 6.54
CA ASN A 44 11.22 16.27 6.67
C ASN A 44 11.96 15.57 5.53
N ARG A 45 11.53 14.37 5.17
CA ARG A 45 12.12 13.62 4.06
C ARG A 45 11.96 14.32 2.72
N ALA A 46 10.81 14.94 2.46
CA ALA A 46 10.58 15.73 1.25
C ALA A 46 11.51 16.96 1.19
N GLN A 47 11.82 17.57 2.34
CA GLN A 47 12.77 18.69 2.42
C GLN A 47 14.22 18.23 2.17
N GLU A 48 14.61 17.08 2.71
CA GLU A 48 15.97 16.53 2.53
C GLU A 48 16.21 16.11 1.08
N THR A 49 15.27 15.40 0.46
CA THR A 49 15.45 14.83 -0.88
C THR A 49 15.14 15.82 -2.00
N GLN A 50 14.47 16.95 -1.70
CA GLN A 50 13.95 17.90 -2.69
C GLN A 50 13.03 17.26 -3.75
N LEU A 51 12.49 16.06 -3.43
CA LEU A 51 11.56 15.28 -4.25
C LEU A 51 10.27 15.00 -3.48
N PRO A 52 9.13 14.88 -4.17
CA PRO A 52 7.93 14.33 -3.55
C PRO A 52 8.21 12.91 -3.02
N PRO A 53 7.70 12.54 -1.82
CA PRO A 53 8.01 11.24 -1.19
C PRO A 53 7.70 10.03 -2.07
N LEU A 54 6.70 10.12 -2.96
CA LEU A 54 6.35 9.05 -3.91
C LEU A 54 7.39 8.87 -5.04
N LEU A 55 8.29 9.82 -5.24
CA LEU A 55 9.35 9.76 -6.26
C LEU A 55 10.74 9.64 -5.63
N SER A 56 10.86 9.78 -4.30
CA SER A 56 12.16 9.83 -3.63
C SER A 56 12.80 8.45 -3.49
N SER A 57 12.10 7.48 -2.91
CA SER A 57 12.61 6.12 -2.70
C SER A 57 11.49 5.10 -2.53
N SER A 58 11.84 3.83 -2.70
CA SER A 58 10.92 2.72 -2.42
C SER A 58 10.53 2.63 -0.94
N HIS A 59 11.45 3.00 -0.04
CA HIS A 59 11.18 3.16 1.39
C HIS A 59 10.05 4.16 1.64
N ASP A 60 10.19 5.37 1.08
CA ASP A 60 9.24 6.46 1.27
C ASP A 60 7.87 6.12 0.67
N TRP A 61 7.85 5.37 -0.43
CA TRP A 61 6.61 4.88 -1.04
C TRP A 61 5.81 3.97 -0.10
N LEU A 62 6.48 3.01 0.58
CA LEU A 62 5.84 2.14 1.57
C LEU A 62 5.32 2.93 2.79
N ILE A 63 6.07 3.95 3.21
CA ILE A 63 5.66 4.84 4.30
C ILE A 63 4.40 5.64 3.91
N VAL A 64 4.34 6.23 2.72
CA VAL A 64 3.15 6.94 2.22
C VAL A 64 1.95 6.00 2.11
N PHE A 65 2.18 4.77 1.63
CA PHE A 65 1.13 3.76 1.54
C PHE A 65 0.52 3.46 2.92
N SER A 66 1.36 3.20 3.93
CA SER A 66 0.90 2.96 5.30
C SER A 66 0.23 4.18 5.93
N TRP A 67 0.73 5.39 5.66
CA TRP A 67 0.14 6.66 6.10
C TRP A 67 -1.28 6.85 5.58
N LEU A 68 -1.52 6.58 4.31
CA LEU A 68 -2.85 6.63 3.71
C LEU A 68 -3.81 5.61 4.35
N LEU A 69 -3.35 4.38 4.60
CA LEU A 69 -4.17 3.36 5.27
C LEU A 69 -4.61 3.81 6.66
N VAL A 70 -3.69 4.38 7.46
CA VAL A 70 -4.02 4.89 8.80
C VAL A 70 -4.95 6.12 8.72
N SER A 71 -4.72 7.01 7.75
CA SER A 71 -5.59 8.17 7.52
C SER A 71 -7.03 7.73 7.24
N ILE A 72 -7.21 6.73 6.37
CA ILE A 72 -8.53 6.16 6.07
C ILE A 72 -9.12 5.45 7.29
N LEU A 73 -8.31 4.73 8.07
CA LEU A 73 -8.76 4.10 9.31
C LEU A 73 -9.33 5.13 10.29
N LEU A 74 -8.59 6.23 10.52
CA LEU A 74 -9.05 7.30 11.40
C LEU A 74 -10.32 7.96 10.86
N PHE A 75 -10.40 8.22 9.55
CA PHE A 75 -11.59 8.77 8.91
C PHE A 75 -12.81 7.85 9.07
N ILE A 76 -12.64 6.54 8.84
CA ILE A 76 -13.72 5.56 9.05
C ILE A 76 -14.15 5.52 10.52
N ASN A 77 -13.21 5.56 11.47
CA ASN A 77 -13.52 5.57 12.90
C ASN A 77 -14.27 6.82 13.36
N LEU A 78 -14.07 7.96 12.68
CA LEU A 78 -14.84 9.20 12.93
C LEU A 78 -16.28 9.12 12.43
N ILE A 79 -16.50 8.48 11.27
CA ILE A 79 -17.83 8.33 10.68
C ILE A 79 -18.64 7.24 11.38
N ASP A 80 -18.01 6.13 11.69
CA ASP A 80 -18.66 4.95 12.22
C ASP A 80 -17.85 4.31 13.35
N GLU A 81 -18.20 4.70 14.55
CA GLU A 81 -17.57 4.21 15.77
C GLU A 81 -17.72 2.70 16.00
N GLN A 82 -18.66 2.03 15.34
CA GLN A 82 -18.92 0.60 15.53
C GLN A 82 -18.04 -0.28 14.65
N LEU A 83 -17.37 0.28 13.64
CA LEU A 83 -16.50 -0.44 12.74
C LEU A 83 -15.13 -0.71 13.38
N SER A 84 -14.95 -1.91 13.95
CA SER A 84 -13.64 -2.36 14.48
C SER A 84 -12.72 -2.85 13.35
N ILE A 85 -12.43 -1.99 12.35
CA ILE A 85 -11.53 -2.34 11.23
C ILE A 85 -10.08 -2.36 11.70
N GLY A 86 -9.74 -1.61 12.74
CA GLY A 86 -8.37 -1.43 13.23
C GLY A 86 -7.66 -2.76 13.53
N LEU A 87 -8.36 -3.74 14.11
CA LEU A 87 -7.79 -5.05 14.42
C LEU A 87 -7.18 -5.76 13.19
N PHE A 88 -7.79 -5.58 12.02
CA PHE A 88 -7.35 -6.20 10.78
C PHE A 88 -6.45 -5.27 9.94
N LEU A 89 -6.60 -3.95 10.09
CA LEU A 89 -5.83 -2.98 9.31
C LEU A 89 -4.45 -2.72 9.93
N PHE A 90 -4.32 -2.66 11.27
CA PHE A 90 -3.03 -2.44 11.91
C PHE A 90 -1.97 -3.50 11.58
N PRO A 91 -2.27 -4.81 11.51
CA PRO A 91 -1.29 -5.78 11.04
C PRO A 91 -0.75 -5.46 9.64
N LEU A 92 -1.62 -5.05 8.70
CA LEU A 92 -1.19 -4.65 7.36
C LEU A 92 -0.30 -3.39 7.40
N VAL A 93 -0.69 -2.38 8.17
CA VAL A 93 0.10 -1.16 8.37
C VAL A 93 1.47 -1.50 8.97
N LEU A 94 1.52 -2.35 9.99
CA LEU A 94 2.77 -2.77 10.64
C LEU A 94 3.66 -3.54 9.66
N VAL A 95 3.11 -4.44 8.86
CA VAL A 95 3.86 -5.16 7.82
C VAL A 95 4.48 -4.17 6.82
N LEU A 96 3.73 -3.18 6.34
CA LEU A 96 4.24 -2.16 5.41
C LEU A 96 5.36 -1.33 6.04
N VAL A 97 5.16 -0.86 7.27
CA VAL A 97 6.17 -0.05 7.97
C VAL A 97 7.40 -0.89 8.35
N ILE A 98 7.24 -2.17 8.73
CA ILE A 98 8.36 -3.07 8.98
C ILE A 98 9.10 -3.36 7.67
N SER A 99 8.38 -3.64 6.59
CA SER A 99 8.97 -3.90 5.27
C SER A 99 9.80 -2.72 4.77
N SER A 100 9.40 -1.48 5.08
CA SER A 100 10.16 -0.30 4.67
C SER A 100 11.58 -0.25 5.26
N TYR A 101 11.84 -0.88 6.42
CA TYR A 101 13.20 -0.95 6.99
C TYR A 101 14.13 -1.93 6.27
N PHE A 102 13.56 -2.84 5.48
CA PHE A 102 14.33 -3.79 4.67
C PHE A 102 14.56 -3.27 3.24
N VAL A 103 14.11 -2.06 2.93
CA VAL A 103 14.23 -1.45 1.62
C VAL A 103 15.17 -0.26 1.71
N ASP A 104 16.11 -0.13 0.75
CA ASP A 104 17.08 0.95 0.74
C ASP A 104 16.40 2.32 0.66
N ASN A 105 16.94 3.24 1.46
CA ASN A 105 16.50 4.62 1.50
C ASN A 105 17.35 5.50 0.56
N VAL A 106 17.87 4.91 -0.52
CA VAL A 106 18.65 5.63 -1.52
C VAL A 106 17.69 6.47 -2.36
N THR A 107 17.97 7.75 -2.45
CA THR A 107 17.16 8.68 -3.24
C THR A 107 17.33 8.36 -4.72
N ASN A 108 16.23 8.21 -5.43
CA ASN A 108 16.24 8.04 -6.88
C ASN A 108 16.93 9.23 -7.55
N ALA A 109 17.57 8.99 -8.68
CA ALA A 109 18.11 10.06 -9.50
C ALA A 109 17.01 11.06 -9.87
N LEU A 110 17.38 12.34 -10.00
CA LEU A 110 16.44 13.40 -10.34
C LEU A 110 15.66 13.03 -11.62
N VAL A 111 14.38 12.83 -11.47
CA VAL A 111 13.48 12.62 -12.61
C VAL A 111 13.45 13.89 -13.44
N GLU A 112 13.66 13.77 -14.75
CA GLU A 112 13.64 14.88 -15.68
C GLU A 112 12.41 15.78 -15.45
N PRO A 113 12.56 17.10 -15.34
CA PRO A 113 11.46 18.03 -15.03
C PRO A 113 10.25 17.86 -15.95
N ALA A 114 10.47 17.55 -17.22
CA ALA A 114 9.43 17.39 -18.23
C ALA A 114 8.45 16.23 -17.92
N ILE A 115 8.93 15.15 -17.29
CA ILE A 115 8.11 13.96 -16.99
C ILE A 115 7.74 13.84 -15.50
N ARG A 116 8.31 14.69 -14.64
CA ARG A 116 8.15 14.62 -13.17
C ARG A 116 6.68 14.64 -12.75
N SER A 117 5.87 15.50 -13.35
CA SER A 117 4.44 15.60 -13.01
C SER A 117 3.67 14.34 -13.40
N TRP A 118 3.98 13.75 -14.55
CA TRP A 118 3.37 12.51 -15.01
C TRP A 118 3.80 11.30 -14.16
N ALA A 119 5.09 11.25 -13.79
CA ALA A 119 5.61 10.23 -12.88
C ALA A 119 4.95 10.32 -11.50
N LEU A 120 4.76 11.54 -10.96
CA LEU A 120 4.06 11.76 -9.71
C LEU A 120 2.58 11.34 -9.80
N LEU A 121 1.90 11.68 -10.90
CA LEU A 121 0.51 11.26 -11.13
C LEU A 121 0.41 9.74 -11.20
N HIS A 122 1.29 9.08 -11.95
CA HIS A 122 1.39 7.62 -12.01
C HIS A 122 1.55 7.00 -10.62
N ALA A 123 2.55 7.42 -9.86
CA ALA A 123 2.82 6.91 -8.53
C ALA A 123 1.66 7.16 -7.56
N SER A 124 1.03 8.34 -7.62
CA SER A 124 -0.13 8.69 -6.79
C SER A 124 -1.33 7.80 -7.07
N LEU A 125 -1.64 7.54 -8.35
CA LEU A 125 -2.75 6.67 -8.74
C LEU A 125 -2.52 5.22 -8.34
N LEU A 126 -1.28 4.72 -8.47
CA LEU A 126 -0.92 3.37 -8.03
C LEU A 126 -1.03 3.22 -6.51
N VAL A 127 -0.54 4.20 -5.74
CA VAL A 127 -0.64 4.16 -4.27
C VAL A 127 -2.10 4.24 -3.82
N LEU A 128 -2.89 5.16 -4.36
CA LEU A 128 -4.32 5.29 -4.00
C LEU A 128 -5.10 4.02 -4.38
N GLY A 129 -4.87 3.49 -5.57
CA GLY A 129 -5.46 2.23 -6.00
C GLY A 129 -5.03 1.05 -5.12
N GLY A 130 -3.74 0.96 -4.80
CA GLY A 130 -3.18 -0.05 -3.91
C GLY A 130 -3.76 0.01 -2.50
N VAL A 131 -3.89 1.21 -1.92
CA VAL A 131 -4.54 1.44 -0.63
C VAL A 131 -5.98 0.92 -0.64
N GLY A 132 -6.74 1.20 -1.70
CA GLY A 132 -8.08 0.69 -1.82
C GLY A 132 -8.14 -0.84 -1.93
N ILE A 133 -7.19 -1.49 -2.64
CA ILE A 133 -7.08 -2.97 -2.64
C ILE A 133 -6.67 -3.49 -1.27
N GLY A 134 -5.79 -2.81 -0.54
CA GLY A 134 -5.46 -3.15 0.86
C GLY A 134 -6.69 -3.12 1.77
N LEU A 135 -7.55 -2.12 1.59
CA LEU A 135 -8.85 -2.06 2.29
C LEU A 135 -9.79 -3.21 1.87
N CYS A 136 -9.87 -3.52 0.57
CA CYS A 136 -10.65 -4.65 0.08
C CYS A 136 -10.17 -5.97 0.69
N PHE A 137 -8.86 -6.17 0.78
CA PHE A 137 -8.25 -7.34 1.42
C PHE A 137 -8.67 -7.45 2.89
N VAL A 138 -8.52 -6.37 3.66
CA VAL A 138 -8.90 -6.31 5.09
C VAL A 138 -10.39 -6.55 5.29
N VAL A 139 -11.24 -5.87 4.54
CA VAL A 139 -12.71 -5.99 4.63
C VAL A 139 -13.18 -7.39 4.24
N SER A 140 -12.55 -8.01 3.24
CA SER A 140 -12.86 -9.39 2.84
C SER A 140 -12.41 -10.40 3.89
N ALA A 141 -11.27 -10.18 4.56
CA ALA A 141 -10.84 -10.99 5.69
C ALA A 141 -11.83 -10.91 6.86
N MET A 142 -12.27 -9.69 7.20
CA MET A 142 -13.33 -9.49 8.20
C MET A 142 -14.63 -10.20 7.81
N TYR A 143 -15.04 -10.12 6.53
CA TYR A 143 -16.22 -10.80 6.02
C TYR A 143 -16.13 -12.32 6.23
N LEU A 144 -15.01 -12.95 5.87
CA LEU A 144 -14.85 -14.40 6.01
C LEU A 144 -14.82 -14.83 7.49
N VAL A 145 -14.17 -14.05 8.37
CA VAL A 145 -14.17 -14.31 9.81
C VAL A 145 -15.60 -14.24 10.36
N GLN A 146 -16.34 -13.17 10.02
CA GLN A 146 -17.72 -12.99 10.45
C GLN A 146 -18.65 -14.08 9.90
N HIS A 147 -18.50 -14.45 8.62
CA HIS A 147 -19.27 -15.52 8.00
C HIS A 147 -19.04 -16.87 8.68
N ARG A 148 -17.79 -17.21 9.02
CA ARG A 148 -17.46 -18.44 9.76
C ARG A 148 -18.08 -18.45 11.14
N ARG A 149 -18.02 -17.35 11.89
CA ARG A 149 -18.60 -17.21 13.23
C ARG A 149 -20.11 -17.41 13.24
N LEU A 150 -20.81 -16.76 12.31
CA LEU A 150 -22.26 -16.91 12.18
C LEU A 150 -22.65 -18.36 11.85
N LYS A 151 -21.88 -19.04 10.99
CA LYS A 151 -22.14 -20.45 10.64
C LYS A 151 -21.94 -21.39 11.83
N GLN A 152 -20.98 -21.09 12.72
CA GLN A 152 -20.67 -21.91 13.90
C GLN A 152 -21.55 -21.59 15.10
N LYS A 153 -22.54 -20.68 14.98
CA LYS A 153 -23.43 -20.23 16.07
C LYS A 153 -22.68 -19.88 17.36
N GLN A 154 -21.42 -19.38 17.22
CA GLN A 154 -20.64 -18.99 18.38
C GLN A 154 -21.27 -17.78 19.04
N ASN A 155 -21.62 -17.92 20.33
CA ASN A 155 -22.12 -16.81 21.14
C ASN A 155 -21.03 -15.75 21.23
N PHE A 156 -21.38 -14.53 20.82
CA PHE A 156 -20.47 -13.39 20.88
C PHE A 156 -20.16 -13.09 22.34
N SER A 157 -18.89 -13.07 22.71
CA SER A 157 -18.49 -12.34 23.91
C SER A 157 -18.95 -10.87 23.71
N GLU A 158 -19.65 -10.32 24.69
CA GLU A 158 -20.37 -9.03 24.63
C GLU A 158 -19.51 -7.77 24.30
N GLY A 159 -18.28 -7.94 23.82
CA GLY A 159 -17.32 -6.85 23.60
C GLY A 159 -16.97 -6.54 22.14
N PHE A 160 -17.21 -7.45 21.20
CA PHE A 160 -16.74 -7.28 19.82
C PHE A 160 -17.89 -7.31 18.80
N HIS A 161 -18.27 -6.13 18.34
CA HIS A 161 -19.28 -5.97 17.29
C HIS A 161 -18.56 -5.88 15.94
N LEU A 162 -18.49 -7.00 15.21
CA LEU A 162 -18.14 -6.97 13.79
C LEU A 162 -19.31 -6.36 13.00
N PRO A 163 -19.02 -5.57 11.97
CA PRO A 163 -20.06 -5.03 11.09
C PRO A 163 -20.89 -6.14 10.44
N SER A 164 -22.14 -5.83 10.08
CA SER A 164 -22.98 -6.78 9.37
C SER A 164 -22.33 -7.22 8.05
N LEU A 165 -22.55 -8.48 7.63
CA LEU A 165 -22.03 -9.01 6.37
C LEU A 165 -22.44 -8.15 5.17
N ALA A 166 -23.65 -7.58 5.19
CA ALA A 166 -24.15 -6.69 4.15
C ALA A 166 -23.31 -5.39 4.07
N LYS A 167 -22.92 -4.81 5.22
CA LYS A 167 -22.09 -3.61 5.29
C LYS A 167 -20.68 -3.88 4.78
N LEU A 168 -20.06 -4.98 5.19
CA LEU A 168 -18.74 -5.40 4.73
C LEU A 168 -18.73 -5.67 3.22
N SER A 169 -19.73 -6.36 2.70
CA SER A 169 -19.88 -6.62 1.26
C SER A 169 -20.02 -5.33 0.45
N ARG A 170 -20.83 -4.37 0.93
CA ARG A 170 -21.00 -3.07 0.30
C ARG A 170 -19.69 -2.30 0.28
N LEU A 171 -18.98 -2.24 1.42
CA LEU A 171 -17.71 -1.53 1.54
C LEU A 171 -16.65 -2.13 0.61
N ASN A 172 -16.53 -3.46 0.58
CA ASN A 172 -15.63 -4.16 -0.34
C ASN A 172 -15.92 -3.82 -1.81
N ARG A 173 -17.20 -3.82 -2.21
CA ARG A 173 -17.59 -3.49 -3.58
C ARG A 173 -17.27 -2.04 -3.95
N TRP A 174 -17.56 -1.08 -3.06
CA TRP A 174 -17.21 0.33 -3.29
C TRP A 174 -15.70 0.54 -3.39
N ALA A 175 -14.93 -0.02 -2.46
CA ALA A 175 -13.48 0.08 -2.49
C ALA A 175 -12.92 -0.51 -3.79
N LEU A 176 -13.42 -1.66 -4.24
CA LEU A 176 -13.00 -2.31 -5.48
C LEU A 176 -13.34 -1.47 -6.72
N MET A 177 -14.56 -0.89 -6.78
CA MET A 177 -15.00 -0.05 -7.90
C MET A 177 -14.18 1.24 -8.04
N ILE A 178 -13.64 1.75 -6.94
CA ILE A 178 -12.78 2.95 -6.95
C ILE A 178 -11.33 2.55 -7.27
N SER A 179 -10.82 1.49 -6.67
CA SER A 179 -9.41 1.10 -6.77
C SER A 179 -9.02 0.57 -8.14
N ALA A 180 -9.90 -0.22 -8.76
CA ALA A 180 -9.62 -0.85 -10.05
C ALA A 180 -9.38 0.20 -11.18
N PRO A 181 -10.22 1.22 -11.38
CA PRO A 181 -9.94 2.25 -12.38
C PRO A 181 -8.70 3.10 -12.02
N LEU A 182 -8.45 3.40 -10.74
CA LEU A 182 -7.25 4.13 -10.33
C LEU A 182 -5.98 3.38 -10.72
N LEU A 183 -5.92 2.08 -10.43
CA LEU A 183 -4.78 1.24 -10.81
C LEU A 183 -4.66 1.13 -12.34
N THR A 184 -5.77 1.03 -13.05
CA THR A 184 -5.77 0.91 -14.53
C THR A 184 -5.26 2.18 -15.18
N VAL A 185 -5.74 3.35 -14.75
CA VAL A 185 -5.27 4.64 -15.27
C VAL A 185 -3.79 4.84 -14.87
N GLY A 186 -3.44 4.52 -13.63
CA GLY A 186 -2.05 4.56 -13.16
C GLY A 186 -1.14 3.70 -14.03
N MET A 187 -1.51 2.45 -14.30
CA MET A 187 -0.74 1.55 -15.17
C MET A 187 -0.63 2.10 -16.60
N GLY A 188 -1.71 2.60 -17.16
CA GLY A 188 -1.71 3.22 -18.51
C GLY A 188 -0.74 4.40 -18.60
N ILE A 189 -0.70 5.28 -17.60
CA ILE A 189 0.26 6.38 -17.55
C ILE A 189 1.70 5.84 -17.43
N GLY A 190 1.95 4.79 -16.62
CA GLY A 190 3.26 4.16 -16.50
C GLY A 190 3.77 3.59 -17.82
N ILE A 191 2.92 2.89 -18.57
CA ILE A 191 3.24 2.39 -19.92
C ILE A 191 3.56 3.57 -20.86
N GLY A 192 2.74 4.63 -20.84
CA GLY A 192 2.97 5.85 -21.62
C GLY A 192 4.32 6.51 -21.33
N LEU A 193 4.68 6.62 -20.04
CA LEU A 193 5.99 7.13 -19.61
C LEU A 193 7.13 6.23 -20.11
N GLY A 194 6.99 4.91 -20.00
CA GLY A 194 7.96 3.95 -20.51
C GLY A 194 8.23 4.08 -22.00
N VAL A 195 7.16 4.29 -22.79
CA VAL A 195 7.28 4.55 -24.25
C VAL A 195 7.95 5.89 -24.53
N TYR A 196 7.63 6.93 -23.77
CA TYR A 196 8.22 8.26 -23.94
C TYR A 196 9.72 8.27 -23.64
N VAL A 197 10.13 7.71 -22.52
CA VAL A 197 11.54 7.67 -22.10
C VAL A 197 12.38 6.81 -23.06
N ARG A 198 11.81 5.74 -23.63
CA ARG A 198 12.49 4.91 -24.64
C ARG A 198 12.87 5.67 -25.92
N LYS A 199 12.13 6.72 -26.28
CA LYS A 199 12.46 7.57 -27.44
C LYS A 199 13.64 8.50 -27.18
N GLY A 200 14.04 8.64 -25.90
CA GLY A 200 15.23 9.38 -25.47
C GLY A 200 16.48 8.48 -25.41
N ALA A 201 17.60 9.04 -24.91
CA ALA A 201 18.88 8.36 -24.81
C ALA A 201 18.92 7.18 -23.84
N GLN A 202 17.90 7.00 -22.98
CA GLN A 202 17.80 5.92 -21.99
C GLN A 202 16.71 4.93 -22.43
N SER A 203 17.12 3.72 -22.82
CA SER A 203 16.19 2.67 -23.21
C SER A 203 15.67 1.91 -22.01
N ILE A 204 14.41 2.15 -21.62
CA ILE A 204 13.70 1.24 -20.70
C ILE A 204 13.39 -0.05 -21.47
N SER A 205 13.86 -1.17 -20.96
CA SER A 205 13.51 -2.48 -21.50
C SER A 205 12.10 -2.86 -21.02
N PHE A 206 11.14 -3.07 -21.92
CA PHE A 206 9.84 -3.68 -21.56
C PHE A 206 9.98 -5.13 -21.07
N TYR A 207 11.16 -5.72 -21.22
CA TYR A 207 11.48 -7.05 -20.71
C TYR A 207 12.06 -7.01 -19.28
N ASP A 208 11.95 -5.86 -18.56
CA ASP A 208 12.27 -5.82 -17.14
C ASP A 208 11.31 -6.76 -16.40
N PRO A 209 11.83 -7.80 -15.75
CA PRO A 209 11.01 -8.81 -15.07
C PRO A 209 10.12 -8.19 -13.99
N VAL A 210 10.53 -7.09 -13.38
CA VAL A 210 9.73 -6.36 -12.38
C VAL A 210 8.48 -5.77 -13.03
N ILE A 211 8.61 -5.11 -14.18
CA ILE A 211 7.48 -4.54 -14.94
C ILE A 211 6.52 -5.65 -15.35
N ILE A 212 7.05 -6.74 -15.95
CA ILE A 212 6.25 -7.89 -16.40
C ILE A 212 5.43 -8.49 -15.24
N VAL A 213 6.03 -8.68 -14.07
CA VAL A 213 5.32 -9.24 -12.92
C VAL A 213 4.19 -8.32 -12.46
N TYR A 214 4.43 -7.00 -12.39
CA TYR A 214 3.36 -6.05 -12.04
C TYR A 214 2.22 -6.04 -13.06
N GLU A 215 2.53 -6.11 -14.36
CA GLU A 215 1.52 -6.18 -15.41
C GLU A 215 0.68 -7.46 -15.33
N ILE A 216 1.31 -8.62 -15.10
CA ILE A 216 0.61 -9.90 -14.93
C ILE A 216 -0.33 -9.85 -13.72
N VAL A 217 0.16 -9.37 -12.57
CA VAL A 217 -0.64 -9.28 -11.35
C VAL A 217 -1.80 -8.30 -11.53
N TRP A 218 -1.55 -7.15 -12.17
CA TRP A 218 -2.61 -6.19 -12.51
C TRP A 218 -3.64 -6.81 -13.44
N ALA A 219 -3.23 -7.50 -14.50
CA ALA A 219 -4.15 -8.14 -15.45
C ALA A 219 -5.01 -9.22 -14.75
N ALA A 220 -4.42 -10.07 -13.92
CA ALA A 220 -5.13 -11.08 -13.14
C ALA A 220 -6.15 -10.45 -12.18
N MET A 221 -5.79 -9.34 -11.54
CA MET A 221 -6.69 -8.57 -10.69
C MET A 221 -7.85 -7.99 -11.50
N MET A 222 -7.58 -7.40 -12.67
CA MET A 222 -8.63 -6.82 -13.54
C MET A 222 -9.61 -7.87 -14.04
N ILE A 223 -9.11 -9.05 -14.45
CA ILE A 223 -9.96 -10.19 -14.82
C ILE A 223 -10.89 -10.56 -13.66
N SER A 224 -10.35 -10.63 -12.44
CA SER A 224 -11.13 -10.94 -11.23
C SER A 224 -12.20 -9.88 -10.93
N VAL A 225 -11.86 -8.60 -11.07
CA VAL A 225 -12.80 -7.49 -10.87
C VAL A 225 -13.94 -7.54 -11.90
N ILE A 226 -13.59 -7.71 -13.18
CA ILE A 226 -14.59 -7.83 -14.27
C ILE A 226 -15.51 -9.02 -14.02
N PHE A 227 -14.95 -10.16 -13.60
CA PHE A 227 -15.72 -11.34 -13.25
C PHE A 227 -16.70 -11.07 -12.09
N ILE A 228 -16.25 -10.41 -11.01
CA ILE A 228 -17.08 -10.01 -9.87
C ILE A 228 -18.22 -9.06 -10.30
N LEU A 229 -17.93 -8.10 -11.18
CA LEU A 229 -18.90 -7.10 -11.61
C LEU A 229 -19.92 -7.66 -12.60
N ARG A 230 -19.53 -8.59 -13.47
CA ARG A 230 -20.42 -9.21 -14.48
C ARG A 230 -21.34 -10.29 -13.92
N THR A 231 -20.89 -11.02 -12.91
CA THR A 231 -21.64 -12.16 -12.39
C THR A 231 -22.65 -11.70 -11.33
N LYS A 232 -23.92 -11.57 -11.72
CA LYS A 232 -25.02 -11.09 -10.86
C LYS A 232 -25.37 -12.02 -9.68
N GLN A 233 -25.02 -13.31 -9.75
CA GLN A 233 -25.40 -14.35 -8.77
C GLN A 233 -24.22 -14.90 -7.95
N LEU A 234 -23.05 -14.24 -7.95
CA LEU A 234 -21.95 -14.70 -7.12
C LEU A 234 -22.31 -14.63 -5.63
N ASN A 235 -22.10 -15.74 -4.95
CA ASN A 235 -22.20 -15.78 -3.49
C ASN A 235 -21.15 -14.82 -2.90
N GLN A 236 -21.56 -13.93 -2.00
CA GLN A 236 -20.70 -12.91 -1.38
C GLN A 236 -19.45 -13.52 -0.72
N LYS A 237 -19.52 -14.78 -0.27
CA LYS A 237 -18.36 -15.53 0.24
C LYS A 237 -17.29 -15.74 -0.85
N HIS A 238 -17.70 -16.12 -2.07
CA HIS A 238 -16.76 -16.32 -3.18
C HIS A 238 -16.14 -15.00 -3.63
N ILE A 239 -16.91 -13.91 -3.62
CA ILE A 239 -16.37 -12.57 -3.88
C ILE A 239 -15.28 -12.22 -2.87
N ALA A 240 -15.56 -12.39 -1.57
CA ALA A 240 -14.58 -12.12 -0.52
C ALA A 240 -13.32 -13.00 -0.64
N GLN A 241 -13.49 -14.29 -0.96
CA GLN A 241 -12.36 -15.19 -1.19
C GLN A 241 -11.50 -14.74 -2.38
N LEU A 242 -12.13 -14.43 -3.51
CA LEU A 242 -11.43 -13.97 -4.71
C LEU A 242 -10.69 -12.64 -4.44
N THR A 243 -11.33 -11.71 -3.73
CA THR A 243 -10.70 -10.43 -3.36
C THR A 243 -9.49 -10.63 -2.43
N ILE A 244 -9.54 -11.58 -1.50
CA ILE A 244 -8.39 -11.90 -0.64
C ILE A 244 -7.24 -12.47 -1.47
N TRP A 245 -7.52 -13.39 -2.38
CA TRP A 245 -6.47 -13.99 -3.21
C TRP A 245 -5.83 -12.94 -4.13
N THR A 246 -6.63 -12.18 -4.88
CA THR A 246 -6.11 -11.17 -5.80
C THR A 246 -5.45 -10.00 -5.10
N GLY A 247 -6.07 -9.47 -4.04
CA GLY A 247 -5.50 -8.40 -3.23
C GLY A 247 -4.26 -8.84 -2.45
N GLY A 248 -4.28 -10.08 -1.91
CA GLY A 248 -3.14 -10.66 -1.21
C GLY A 248 -1.94 -10.89 -2.13
N VAL A 249 -2.16 -11.41 -3.34
CA VAL A 249 -1.09 -11.57 -4.34
C VAL A 249 -0.51 -10.22 -4.72
N LEU A 250 -1.35 -9.19 -4.96
CA LEU A 250 -0.88 -7.85 -5.28
C LEU A 250 -0.04 -7.26 -4.14
N LEU A 251 -0.51 -7.33 -2.90
CA LEU A 251 0.24 -6.82 -1.74
C LEU A 251 1.55 -7.58 -1.54
N LEU A 252 1.55 -8.91 -1.67
CA LEU A 252 2.76 -9.72 -1.59
C LEU A 252 3.75 -9.38 -2.72
N THR A 253 3.26 -9.15 -3.93
CA THR A 253 4.10 -8.75 -5.06
C THR A 253 4.73 -7.38 -4.80
N VAL A 254 3.94 -6.41 -4.37
CA VAL A 254 4.43 -5.05 -4.05
C VAL A 254 5.51 -5.10 -2.98
N ILE A 255 5.25 -5.76 -1.85
CA ILE A 255 6.21 -5.85 -0.73
C ILE A 255 7.40 -6.76 -1.13
N GLY A 256 7.12 -7.91 -1.72
CA GLY A 256 8.12 -8.91 -2.07
C GLY A 256 9.13 -8.41 -3.09
N ILE A 257 8.68 -7.75 -4.15
CA ILE A 257 9.60 -7.17 -5.16
C ILE A 257 10.47 -6.10 -4.52
N GLN A 258 9.90 -5.21 -3.69
CA GLN A 258 10.68 -4.18 -3.02
C GLN A 258 11.80 -4.76 -2.14
N ILE A 259 11.53 -5.86 -1.43
CA ILE A 259 12.53 -6.53 -0.61
C ILE A 259 13.53 -7.31 -1.48
N LEU A 260 13.06 -8.05 -2.49
CA LEU A 260 13.91 -8.89 -3.34
C LEU A 260 14.91 -8.08 -4.18
N THR A 261 14.47 -6.95 -4.74
CA THR A 261 15.34 -6.04 -5.50
C THR A 261 16.41 -5.41 -4.61
N ASN A 262 16.10 -5.20 -3.34
CA ASN A 262 17.00 -4.55 -2.41
C ASN A 262 18.05 -5.50 -1.80
N VAL A 263 17.65 -6.73 -1.45
CA VAL A 263 18.56 -7.74 -0.83
C VAL A 263 19.54 -8.34 -1.84
N ARG A 264 19.54 -7.89 -3.11
CA ARG A 264 20.42 -8.38 -4.20
C ARG A 264 20.42 -9.92 -4.36
N ILE A 265 19.37 -10.60 -3.87
CA ILE A 265 19.21 -12.05 -4.03
C ILE A 265 19.05 -12.41 -5.52
N LEU A 266 18.49 -11.47 -6.28
CA LEU A 266 18.39 -11.58 -7.73
C LEU A 266 19.28 -10.47 -8.32
N ASN A 267 20.38 -10.84 -8.97
CA ASN A 267 21.19 -9.96 -9.81
C ASN A 267 20.40 -9.56 -11.06
N PHE A 268 19.25 -8.94 -10.88
CA PHE A 268 18.55 -8.30 -11.97
C PHE A 268 19.10 -6.89 -12.10
N ASP A 269 19.79 -6.61 -13.20
CA ASP A 269 20.02 -5.25 -13.69
C ASP A 269 18.66 -4.65 -14.05
N SER A 270 17.83 -4.39 -13.03
CA SER A 270 16.57 -3.70 -13.23
C SER A 270 16.82 -2.20 -13.34
N TRP A 271 16.08 -1.55 -14.21
CA TRP A 271 16.14 -0.10 -14.39
C TRP A 271 15.97 0.67 -13.06
N HIS A 272 15.26 0.10 -12.10
CA HIS A 272 15.08 0.65 -10.75
C HIS A 272 16.36 0.56 -9.88
N SER A 273 17.34 -0.29 -10.21
CA SER A 273 18.60 -0.42 -9.48
C SER A 273 19.71 0.48 -10.02
N HIS A 274 19.63 0.92 -11.28
CA HIS A 274 20.65 1.77 -11.91
C HIS A 274 20.64 3.24 -11.48
N TYR A 275 19.58 3.71 -10.80
CA TYR A 275 19.52 5.08 -10.29
C TYR A 275 20.24 5.31 -8.96
N SER A 276 20.82 4.28 -8.36
CA SER A 276 21.63 4.37 -7.15
C SER A 276 23.11 4.59 -7.43
N VAL A 277 23.46 5.52 -8.33
CA VAL A 277 24.85 5.97 -8.43
C VAL A 277 25.11 6.89 -7.22
N PRO A 278 26.06 6.57 -6.32
CA PRO A 278 26.35 7.42 -5.19
C PRO A 278 26.82 8.78 -5.71
N LEU A 279 26.23 9.85 -5.21
CA LEU A 279 26.63 11.24 -5.51
C LEU A 279 28.14 11.48 -5.28
N LEU A 280 28.81 10.64 -4.50
CA LEU A 280 30.23 10.64 -4.26
C LEU A 280 31.08 10.38 -5.52
N GLU A 281 30.63 9.53 -6.44
CA GLU A 281 31.37 9.23 -7.67
C GLU A 281 31.33 10.38 -8.69
N ILE A 282 30.24 11.16 -8.69
CA ILE A 282 30.11 12.33 -9.57
C ILE A 282 30.99 13.48 -9.04
N GLN A 283 31.14 13.63 -7.73
CA GLN A 283 32.05 14.63 -7.15
C GLN A 283 33.53 14.30 -7.37
N GLU A 284 33.91 13.01 -7.29
CA GLU A 284 35.32 12.62 -7.57
C GLU A 284 35.70 12.78 -9.04
N THR A 285 34.80 12.49 -9.96
CA THR A 285 35.02 12.66 -11.39
C THR A 285 35.06 14.13 -11.80
N SER A 286 34.26 14.99 -11.17
CA SER A 286 34.29 16.43 -11.38
C SER A 286 35.56 17.07 -10.78
N ALA A 287 36.00 16.63 -9.61
CA ALA A 287 37.24 17.10 -8.98
C ALA A 287 38.49 16.72 -9.78
N LYS A 288 38.54 15.52 -10.37
CA LYS A 288 39.63 15.07 -11.24
C LYS A 288 39.70 15.82 -12.57
N ARG A 289 38.59 16.36 -13.10
CA ARG A 289 38.60 17.20 -14.32
C ARG A 289 39.02 18.64 -14.10
N ILE A 290 39.01 19.13 -12.87
CA ILE A 290 39.44 20.52 -12.55
C ILE A 290 40.93 20.57 -12.27
N ILE A 291 41.58 19.42 -12.00
CA ILE A 291 43.02 19.34 -11.64
C ILE A 291 43.87 18.87 -12.84
N SER A 292 43.28 18.45 -13.94
CA SER A 292 43.97 18.14 -15.21
C SER A 292 43.82 19.30 -16.21
#